data_503c82c45618aa2abaf2274c711b773b
#
_entry.id   503c82c45618aa2abaf2274c711b773b
#
_cell.length_a   1.000
_cell.length_b   1.000
_cell.length_c   1.000
_cell.angle_alpha   90.00
_cell.angle_beta   90.00
_cell.angle_gamma   90.00
#
_symmetry.space_group_name_H-M   'P 1'
#
loop_
_entity.id
_entity.type
_entity.pdbx_description
1 polymer ?
#
loop_
_entity_poly.entity_id
_entity_poly.type
_entity_poly.pdbx_seq_one_letter_code
_entity_poly.pdbx_strand_id
1 'polypeptide(L)'
;APFSVDDRKRPGPDRRSTEISKIAADALRPALMLESFPRSMVDVSIEVIEAEGGTRCAGITAAAVALADAGIPMKDIVVGCAAGKVNDQIVLDLSEKEDKEGQADVPIAIMPRTGEITLLQADGNLTEEEFEEALDLAMEGCMKISELQHEALKNRYSSE
;
A
#
# COMPACT_ATOMS: atom_id res chain seq x y z
N ALA A 1 15.08 5.22 -1.02
CA ALA A 1 16.40 5.70 -1.50
C ALA A 1 17.11 6.50 -0.38
N PRO A 2 18.46 6.60 -0.39
CA PRO A 2 19.18 7.31 0.69
C PRO A 2 18.85 8.81 0.80
N PHE A 3 18.31 9.39 -0.24
CA PHE A 3 17.90 10.82 -0.30
C PHE A 3 16.40 11.04 0.01
N SER A 4 15.65 10.00 0.26
CA SER A 4 14.20 10.07 0.55
C SER A 4 13.89 10.27 2.03
N VAL A 5 14.90 10.42 2.87
CA VAL A 5 14.79 10.60 4.33
C VAL A 5 15.85 11.59 4.81
N ASP A 6 15.55 12.35 5.85
CA ASP A 6 16.45 13.34 6.43
C ASP A 6 17.71 12.72 7.02
N ASP A 7 17.57 11.57 7.69
CA ASP A 7 18.67 10.81 8.26
C ASP A 7 19.23 9.79 7.26
N ARG A 8 20.51 9.94 6.90
CA ARG A 8 21.21 9.03 6.00
C ARG A 8 21.34 7.63 6.60
N LYS A 9 20.61 6.67 6.03
CA LYS A 9 20.68 5.26 6.43
C LYS A 9 21.89 4.56 5.81
N ARG A 10 22.42 3.54 6.52
CA ARG A 10 23.47 2.66 5.97
C ARG A 10 22.88 1.83 4.83
N PRO A 11 23.68 1.52 3.79
CA PRO A 11 23.23 0.59 2.74
C PRO A 11 23.06 -0.81 3.34
N GLY A 12 21.96 -1.47 2.95
CA GLY A 12 21.61 -2.83 3.37
C GLY A 12 20.23 -2.89 4.02
N PRO A 13 19.69 -4.10 4.17
CA PRO A 13 18.38 -4.31 4.78
C PRO A 13 18.43 -3.93 6.27
N ASP A 14 17.48 -3.12 6.70
CA ASP A 14 17.19 -2.84 8.10
C ASP A 14 15.92 -3.56 8.54
N ARG A 15 15.59 -3.47 9.84
CA ARG A 15 14.40 -4.10 10.40
C ARG A 15 13.12 -3.63 9.71
N ARG A 16 13.01 -2.32 9.45
CA ARG A 16 11.84 -1.70 8.81
C ARG A 16 11.70 -2.15 7.35
N SER A 17 12.78 -2.15 6.58
CA SER A 17 12.74 -2.58 5.18
C SER A 17 12.42 -4.07 5.05
N THR A 18 12.92 -4.90 5.95
CA THR A 18 12.59 -6.33 6.00
C THR A 18 11.12 -6.56 6.33
N GLU A 19 10.58 -5.82 7.30
CA GLU A 19 9.17 -5.88 7.68
C GLU A 19 8.27 -5.44 6.53
N ILE A 20 8.54 -4.28 5.92
CA ILE A 20 7.76 -3.76 4.79
C ILE A 20 7.81 -4.71 3.60
N SER A 21 8.98 -5.30 3.30
CA SER A 21 9.12 -6.29 2.23
C SER A 21 8.22 -7.50 2.45
N LYS A 22 8.18 -8.00 3.68
CA LYS A 22 7.31 -9.13 4.03
C LYS A 22 5.82 -8.74 3.91
N ILE A 23 5.44 -7.61 4.47
CA ILE A 23 4.05 -7.11 4.43
C ILE A 23 3.59 -6.91 2.98
N ALA A 24 4.42 -6.31 2.13
CA ALA A 24 4.11 -6.11 0.72
C ALA A 24 3.94 -7.45 -0.03
N ALA A 25 4.83 -8.41 0.21
CA ALA A 25 4.72 -9.73 -0.38
C ALA A 25 3.44 -10.46 0.07
N ASP A 26 3.10 -10.39 1.35
CA ASP A 26 1.91 -11.02 1.91
C ASP A 26 0.62 -10.35 1.39
N ALA A 27 0.60 -9.02 1.23
CA ALA A 27 -0.53 -8.27 0.70
C ALA A 27 -0.77 -8.53 -0.81
N LEU A 28 0.30 -8.71 -1.59
CA LEU A 28 0.21 -8.92 -3.04
C LEU A 28 -0.09 -10.39 -3.41
N ARG A 29 0.40 -11.34 -2.61
CA ARG A 29 0.31 -12.79 -2.90
C ARG A 29 -1.10 -13.29 -3.20
N PRO A 30 -2.17 -12.92 -2.48
CA PRO A 30 -3.53 -13.40 -2.75
C PRO A 30 -4.07 -13.00 -4.13
N ALA A 31 -3.62 -11.87 -4.64
CA ALA A 31 -4.01 -11.34 -5.94
C ALA A 31 -3.28 -12.01 -7.12
N LEU A 32 -2.14 -12.66 -6.89
CA LEU A 32 -1.33 -13.27 -7.94
C LEU A 32 -1.78 -14.70 -8.26
N MET A 33 -1.81 -15.05 -9.54
CA MET A 33 -2.07 -16.42 -10.02
C MET A 33 -0.75 -17.19 -10.14
N LEU A 34 -0.08 -17.41 -9.00
CA LEU A 34 1.27 -18.01 -8.95
C LEU A 34 1.31 -19.45 -9.46
N GLU A 35 0.19 -20.15 -9.44
CA GLU A 35 0.04 -21.51 -10.02
C GLU A 35 0.33 -21.55 -11.52
N SER A 36 0.20 -20.43 -12.21
CA SER A 36 0.53 -20.30 -13.64
C SER A 36 2.05 -20.29 -13.91
N PHE A 37 2.86 -20.13 -12.87
CA PHE A 37 4.32 -20.04 -12.95
C PHE A 37 5.04 -21.08 -12.06
N PRO A 38 4.85 -22.38 -12.30
CA PRO A 38 5.49 -23.39 -11.48
C PRO A 38 7.02 -23.28 -11.59
N ARG A 39 7.71 -23.36 -10.45
CA ARG A 39 9.19 -23.28 -10.35
C ARG A 39 9.78 -21.93 -10.82
N SER A 40 8.99 -20.87 -10.77
CA SER A 40 9.44 -19.51 -11.06
C SER A 40 9.44 -18.67 -9.79
N MET A 41 10.20 -17.58 -9.81
CA MET A 41 10.24 -16.58 -8.77
C MET A 41 9.93 -15.21 -9.39
N VAL A 42 9.16 -14.41 -8.70
CA VAL A 42 8.88 -13.01 -9.09
C VAL A 42 9.52 -12.13 -8.03
N ASP A 43 10.56 -11.40 -8.44
CA ASP A 43 11.22 -10.43 -7.58
C ASP A 43 10.62 -9.03 -7.80
N VAL A 44 10.19 -8.40 -6.71
CA VAL A 44 9.67 -7.03 -6.72
C VAL A 44 10.57 -6.14 -5.89
N SER A 45 11.14 -5.13 -6.52
CA SER A 45 11.96 -4.11 -5.85
C SER A 45 11.16 -2.83 -5.69
N ILE A 46 11.02 -2.36 -4.43
CA ILE A 46 10.34 -1.12 -4.11
C ILE A 46 11.39 -0.11 -3.66
N GLU A 47 11.54 0.98 -4.41
CA GLU A 47 12.44 2.07 -4.08
C GLU A 47 11.63 3.34 -3.77
N VAL A 48 11.74 3.81 -2.52
CA VAL A 48 11.09 5.04 -2.07
C VAL A 48 11.94 6.23 -2.51
N ILE A 49 11.40 7.08 -3.39
CA ILE A 49 12.07 8.27 -3.92
C ILE A 49 11.83 9.46 -2.99
N GLU A 50 10.60 9.62 -2.52
CA GLU A 50 10.18 10.67 -1.60
C GLU A 50 9.25 10.07 -0.55
N ALA A 51 9.36 10.51 0.71
CA ALA A 51 8.60 9.95 1.81
C ALA A 51 8.04 11.07 2.70
N GLU A 52 6.71 11.19 2.72
CA GLU A 52 5.95 12.08 3.61
C GLU A 52 4.79 11.36 4.31
N GLY A 53 5.02 10.14 4.83
CA GLY A 53 4.01 9.25 5.36
C GLY A 53 3.57 8.19 4.34
N GLY A 54 2.74 7.24 4.74
CA GLY A 54 2.04 6.27 3.87
C GLY A 54 2.89 5.38 2.94
N THR A 55 4.23 5.33 3.09
CA THR A 55 5.14 4.65 2.15
C THR A 55 4.85 3.16 1.97
N ARG A 56 4.25 2.52 2.97
CA ARG A 56 3.82 1.12 2.92
C ARG A 56 2.69 0.93 1.90
N CYS A 57 1.64 1.72 1.99
CA CYS A 57 0.49 1.70 1.09
C CYS A 57 0.89 2.09 -0.34
N ALA A 58 1.67 3.18 -0.48
CA ALA A 58 2.19 3.62 -1.76
C ALA A 58 3.07 2.55 -2.44
N GLY A 59 3.94 1.88 -1.67
CA GLY A 59 4.80 0.81 -2.16
C GLY A 59 4.03 -0.41 -2.65
N ILE A 60 3.01 -0.86 -1.92
CA ILE A 60 2.12 -1.97 -2.33
C ILE A 60 1.36 -1.59 -3.60
N THR A 61 0.79 -0.39 -3.64
CA THR A 61 0.04 0.14 -4.79
C THR A 61 0.90 0.21 -6.05
N ALA A 62 2.11 0.74 -5.94
CA ALA A 62 3.07 0.83 -7.05
C ALA A 62 3.53 -0.57 -7.51
N ALA A 63 3.81 -1.47 -6.57
CA ALA A 63 4.19 -2.84 -6.89
C ALA A 63 3.08 -3.60 -7.62
N ALA A 64 1.81 -3.41 -7.24
CA ALA A 64 0.67 -4.01 -7.92
C ALA A 64 0.55 -3.54 -9.37
N VAL A 65 0.74 -2.23 -9.63
CA VAL A 65 0.76 -1.66 -10.99
C VAL A 65 1.93 -2.23 -11.79
N ALA A 66 3.13 -2.31 -11.21
CA ALA A 66 4.30 -2.84 -11.87
C ALA A 66 4.14 -4.33 -12.26
N LEU A 67 3.51 -5.13 -11.39
CA LEU A 67 3.18 -6.53 -11.67
C LEU A 67 2.19 -6.66 -12.83
N ALA A 68 1.16 -5.83 -12.86
CA ALA A 68 0.18 -5.78 -13.95
C ALA A 68 0.84 -5.34 -15.26
N ASP A 69 1.66 -4.28 -15.24
CA ASP A 69 2.42 -3.78 -16.39
C ASP A 69 3.42 -4.81 -16.94
N ALA A 70 4.00 -5.63 -16.07
CA ALA A 70 4.86 -6.74 -16.44
C ALA A 70 4.11 -7.96 -17.04
N GLY A 71 2.78 -7.91 -17.11
CA GLY A 71 1.95 -9.00 -17.64
C GLY A 71 1.82 -10.20 -16.71
N ILE A 72 2.07 -10.04 -15.42
CA ILE A 72 1.87 -11.10 -14.44
C ILE A 72 0.36 -11.32 -14.25
N PRO A 73 -0.19 -12.53 -14.44
CA PRO A 73 -1.59 -12.83 -14.24
C PRO A 73 -2.02 -12.55 -12.80
N MET A 74 -3.02 -11.71 -12.66
CA MET A 74 -3.57 -11.27 -11.38
C MET A 74 -5.08 -11.44 -11.36
N LYS A 75 -5.62 -11.81 -10.21
CA LYS A 75 -7.08 -11.83 -9.96
C LYS A 75 -7.62 -10.41 -9.90
N ASP A 76 -6.83 -9.50 -9.32
CA ASP A 76 -7.14 -8.08 -9.18
C ASP A 76 -5.86 -7.26 -8.97
N ILE A 77 -5.93 -5.94 -9.14
CA ILE A 77 -4.83 -5.02 -8.85
C ILE A 77 -5.00 -4.53 -7.41
N VAL A 78 -4.06 -4.94 -6.55
CA VAL A 78 -4.09 -4.55 -5.14
C VAL A 78 -3.83 -3.05 -4.99
N VAL A 79 -4.57 -2.42 -4.11
CA VAL A 79 -4.42 -1.00 -3.77
C VAL A 79 -4.35 -0.83 -2.26
N GLY A 80 -3.46 0.04 -1.79
CA GLY A 80 -3.32 0.36 -0.39
C GLY A 80 -3.58 1.83 -0.09
N CYS A 81 -4.23 2.08 1.03
CA CYS A 81 -4.46 3.40 1.61
C CYS A 81 -4.41 3.29 3.13
N ALA A 82 -4.28 4.41 3.82
CA ALA A 82 -4.36 4.46 5.27
C ALA A 82 -5.35 5.54 5.72
N ALA A 83 -6.01 5.31 6.84
CA ALA A 83 -6.71 6.34 7.59
C ALA A 83 -6.23 6.27 9.03
N GLY A 84 -6.42 7.33 9.79
CA GLY A 84 -6.01 7.34 11.17
C GLY A 84 -6.66 8.46 11.96
N LYS A 85 -6.27 8.57 13.24
CA LYS A 85 -6.85 9.54 14.17
C LYS A 85 -5.86 10.64 14.50
N VAL A 86 -6.23 11.88 14.21
CA VAL A 86 -5.44 13.09 14.48
C VAL A 86 -6.34 14.13 15.13
N ASN A 87 -5.97 14.63 16.32
CA ASN A 87 -6.78 15.59 17.08
C ASN A 87 -8.25 15.15 17.25
N ASP A 88 -8.47 13.89 17.62
CA ASP A 88 -9.79 13.27 17.79
C ASP A 88 -10.68 13.27 16.53
N GLN A 89 -10.09 13.36 15.36
CA GLN A 89 -10.77 13.26 14.06
C GLN A 89 -10.17 12.13 13.24
N ILE A 90 -11.02 11.40 12.54
CA ILE A 90 -10.57 10.39 11.56
C ILE A 90 -10.25 11.10 10.25
N VAL A 91 -9.04 10.87 9.76
CA VAL A 91 -8.50 11.49 8.54
C VAL A 91 -7.93 10.44 7.60
N LEU A 92 -7.95 10.76 6.31
CA LEU A 92 -7.41 9.91 5.25
C LEU A 92 -5.98 10.31 4.90
N ASP A 93 -5.12 9.31 4.69
CA ASP A 93 -3.76 9.47 4.14
C ASP A 93 -2.89 10.42 4.97
N LEU A 94 -2.47 9.95 6.14
CA LEU A 94 -1.70 10.73 7.11
C LEU A 94 -0.33 11.12 6.53
N SER A 95 0.00 12.41 6.64
CA SER A 95 1.35 12.90 6.42
C SER A 95 2.32 12.37 7.49
N GLU A 96 3.63 12.48 7.25
CA GLU A 96 4.65 12.03 8.21
C GLU A 96 4.50 12.70 9.59
N LYS A 97 4.08 13.97 9.62
CA LYS A 97 3.85 14.70 10.86
C LYS A 97 2.62 14.18 11.59
N GLU A 98 1.53 13.95 10.86
CA GLU A 98 0.29 13.41 11.41
C GLU A 98 0.46 11.96 11.88
N ASP A 99 1.25 11.13 11.17
CA ASP A 99 1.60 9.77 11.58
C ASP A 99 2.41 9.75 12.89
N LYS A 100 3.36 10.70 13.06
CA LYS A 100 4.18 10.81 14.27
C LYS A 100 3.46 11.40 15.48
N GLU A 101 2.59 12.37 15.27
CA GLU A 101 1.86 13.11 16.31
C GLU A 101 0.42 12.59 16.49
N GLY A 102 -0.04 11.70 15.60
CA GLY A 102 -1.37 11.13 15.59
C GLY A 102 -1.62 10.12 16.71
N GLN A 103 -2.89 9.82 16.91
CA GLN A 103 -3.36 8.93 17.96
C GLN A 103 -3.52 7.49 17.47
N ALA A 104 -3.71 7.29 16.16
CA ALA A 104 -3.80 5.98 15.54
C ALA A 104 -3.54 6.03 14.03
N ASP A 105 -3.07 4.90 13.47
CA ASP A 105 -2.86 4.65 12.04
C ASP A 105 -3.45 3.28 11.66
N VAL A 106 -4.24 3.24 10.58
CA VAL A 106 -4.92 2.04 10.08
C VAL A 106 -4.62 1.88 8.59
N PRO A 107 -3.43 1.38 8.22
CA PRO A 107 -3.11 1.05 6.84
C PRO A 107 -3.82 -0.23 6.40
N ILE A 108 -4.46 -0.18 5.23
CA ILE A 108 -5.10 -1.32 4.58
C ILE A 108 -4.57 -1.53 3.18
N ALA A 109 -4.74 -2.74 2.67
CA ALA A 109 -4.69 -3.03 1.23
C ALA A 109 -5.85 -3.95 0.86
N ILE A 110 -6.45 -3.72 -0.29
CA ILE A 110 -7.62 -4.45 -0.75
C ILE A 110 -7.49 -4.88 -2.22
N MET A 111 -8.29 -5.86 -2.59
CA MET A 111 -8.64 -6.18 -3.97
C MET A 111 -9.97 -5.47 -4.31
N PRO A 112 -9.97 -4.37 -5.07
CA PRO A 112 -11.15 -3.49 -5.24
C PRO A 112 -12.38 -4.18 -5.83
N ARG A 113 -12.20 -5.17 -6.72
CA ARG A 113 -13.31 -5.88 -7.38
C ARG A 113 -14.10 -6.76 -6.43
N THR A 114 -13.45 -7.33 -5.43
CA THR A 114 -14.07 -8.26 -4.47
C THR A 114 -14.31 -7.61 -3.11
N GLY A 115 -13.64 -6.48 -2.83
CA GLY A 115 -13.58 -5.86 -1.51
C GLY A 115 -12.77 -6.67 -0.48
N GLU A 116 -12.02 -7.68 -0.94
CA GLU A 116 -11.23 -8.54 -0.05
C GLU A 116 -10.01 -7.78 0.48
N ILE A 117 -9.87 -7.74 1.81
CA ILE A 117 -8.75 -7.08 2.49
C ILE A 117 -7.55 -8.04 2.47
N THR A 118 -6.45 -7.60 1.88
CA THR A 118 -5.19 -8.36 1.81
C THR A 118 -4.16 -7.89 2.84
N LEU A 119 -4.32 -6.68 3.37
CA LEU A 119 -3.58 -6.14 4.50
C LEU A 119 -4.53 -5.36 5.40
N LEU A 120 -4.44 -5.58 6.70
CA LEU A 120 -5.05 -4.77 7.72
C LEU A 120 -4.08 -4.68 8.90
N GLN A 121 -3.70 -3.47 9.24
CA GLN A 121 -2.95 -3.17 10.45
C GLN A 121 -3.65 -2.04 11.18
N ALA A 122 -3.53 -2.01 12.49
CA ALA A 122 -4.01 -0.93 13.32
C ALA A 122 -2.99 -0.69 14.44
N ASP A 123 -2.57 0.55 14.58
CA ASP A 123 -1.68 0.98 15.65
C ASP A 123 -2.29 2.21 16.33
N GLY A 124 -2.15 2.29 17.66
CA GLY A 124 -2.70 3.38 18.45
C GLY A 124 -4.01 3.05 19.17
N ASN A 125 -4.75 4.09 19.54
CA ASN A 125 -5.98 3.96 20.34
C ASN A 125 -7.19 4.45 19.54
N LEU A 126 -8.08 3.51 19.23
CA LEU A 126 -9.38 3.75 18.58
C LEU A 126 -10.48 3.06 19.37
N THR A 127 -11.65 3.67 19.42
CA THR A 127 -12.88 2.93 19.79
C THR A 127 -13.31 2.05 18.62
N GLU A 128 -14.27 1.17 18.84
CA GLU A 128 -14.83 0.32 17.78
C GLU A 128 -15.44 1.18 16.67
N GLU A 129 -16.21 2.20 17.02
CA GLU A 129 -16.83 3.11 16.06
C GLU A 129 -15.79 3.91 15.26
N GLU A 130 -14.74 4.40 15.91
CA GLU A 130 -13.65 5.12 15.24
C GLU A 130 -12.85 4.21 14.30
N PHE A 131 -12.67 2.94 14.69
CA PHE A 131 -12.00 1.97 13.83
C PHE A 131 -12.84 1.64 12.59
N GLU A 132 -14.16 1.46 12.74
CA GLU A 132 -15.07 1.25 11.61
C GLU A 132 -15.06 2.46 10.66
N GLU A 133 -15.13 3.70 11.21
CA GLU A 133 -15.04 4.93 10.41
C GLU A 133 -13.70 5.04 9.66
N ALA A 134 -12.58 4.73 10.31
CA ALA A 134 -11.27 4.74 9.68
C ALA A 134 -11.16 3.69 8.57
N LEU A 135 -11.69 2.49 8.79
CA LEU A 135 -11.70 1.42 7.81
C LEU A 135 -12.52 1.81 6.58
N ASP A 136 -13.74 2.33 6.77
CA ASP A 136 -14.60 2.77 5.68
C ASP A 136 -13.94 3.90 4.88
N LEU A 137 -13.36 4.88 5.55
CA LEU A 137 -12.65 6.00 4.91
C LEU A 137 -11.44 5.52 4.10
N ALA A 138 -10.64 4.58 4.65
CA ALA A 138 -9.50 4.00 3.94
C ALA A 138 -9.94 3.17 2.72
N MET A 139 -11.07 2.44 2.81
CA MET A 139 -11.65 1.72 1.68
C MET A 139 -12.10 2.67 0.57
N GLU A 140 -12.76 3.79 0.91
CA GLU A 140 -13.09 4.83 -0.08
C GLU A 140 -11.84 5.40 -0.76
N GLY A 141 -10.78 5.66 0.02
CA GLY A 141 -9.49 6.08 -0.50
C GLY A 141 -8.91 5.06 -1.49
N CYS A 142 -8.94 3.78 -1.14
CA CYS A 142 -8.51 2.69 -2.02
C CYS A 142 -9.28 2.69 -3.35
N MET A 143 -10.60 2.88 -3.33
CA MET A 143 -11.39 2.90 -4.56
C MET A 143 -10.97 4.04 -5.49
N LYS A 144 -10.73 5.24 -4.96
CA LYS A 144 -10.23 6.39 -5.75
C LYS A 144 -8.85 6.13 -6.35
N ILE A 145 -7.93 5.54 -5.57
CA ILE A 145 -6.59 5.18 -6.05
C ILE A 145 -6.66 4.08 -7.11
N SER A 146 -7.56 3.11 -6.96
CA SER A 146 -7.78 2.05 -7.96
C SER A 146 -8.18 2.60 -9.33
N GLU A 147 -9.03 3.62 -9.39
CA GLU A 147 -9.37 4.30 -10.64
C GLU A 147 -8.13 4.89 -11.31
N LEU A 148 -7.26 5.55 -10.55
CA LEU A 148 -6.00 6.10 -11.05
C LEU A 148 -5.03 5.03 -11.54
N GLN A 149 -4.93 3.87 -10.84
CA GLN A 149 -4.12 2.73 -11.29
C GLN A 149 -4.58 2.23 -12.68
N HIS A 150 -5.89 2.05 -12.83
CA HIS A 150 -6.47 1.59 -14.10
C HIS A 150 -6.29 2.61 -15.22
N GLU A 151 -6.46 3.90 -14.91
CA GLU A 151 -6.25 4.97 -15.89
C GLU A 151 -4.78 5.03 -16.33
N ALA A 152 -3.83 4.95 -15.41
CA ALA A 152 -2.41 4.96 -15.71
C ALA A 152 -2.02 3.80 -16.63
N LEU A 153 -2.50 2.57 -16.37
CA LEU A 153 -2.26 1.42 -17.22
C LEU A 153 -2.90 1.58 -18.60
N LYS A 154 -4.16 2.04 -18.66
CA LYS A 154 -4.83 2.28 -19.95
C LYS A 154 -4.10 3.31 -20.80
N ASN A 155 -3.69 4.43 -20.20
CA ASN A 155 -2.99 5.50 -20.91
C ASN A 155 -1.65 5.04 -21.48
N ARG A 156 -0.93 4.18 -20.76
CA ARG A 156 0.33 3.60 -21.23
C ARG A 156 0.15 2.80 -22.53
N TYR A 157 -0.91 1.98 -22.61
CA TYR A 157 -1.16 1.10 -23.76
C TYR A 157 -2.08 1.68 -24.83
N SER A 158 -2.70 2.84 -24.56
CA SER A 158 -3.53 3.54 -25.57
C SER A 158 -2.73 4.50 -26.45
N SER A 159 -1.45 4.70 -26.15
CA SER A 159 -0.55 5.62 -26.87
C SER A 159 0.30 4.89 -27.94
N GLU A 160 0.09 3.59 -28.12
CA GLU A 160 0.64 2.76 -29.18
C GLU A 160 -0.43 2.46 -30.25
#